data_e345a2a3fe40c212e7a0cf86357a194c
#
_entry.id   e345a2a3fe40c212e7a0cf86357a194c
#
_cell.length_a   1.000
_cell.length_b   1.000
_cell.length_c   1.000
_cell.angle_alpha   90.00
_cell.angle_beta   90.00
_cell.angle_gamma   90.00
#
_symmetry.space_group_name_H-M   'P 1'
#
loop_
_entity.id
_entity.type
_entity.pdbx_description
1 polymer ?
#
loop_
_entity_poly.entity_id
_entity_poly.type
_entity_poly.pdbx_seq_one_letter_code
_entity_poly.pdbx_strand_id
1 'polypeptide(L)'
;MKILYGQPIIGSDVRLIKPKDFFGFSLEEQKIFCALRSVINPIDLTANIQIKNLSFLCNLSVESLRGSFFTLIDKTSKLDLISANGKHCKIFEKSNYDTKSGFFSVTFGKCLNNVLLRTQKCFSNYSMFLMSRLTSKYAIRLFRLFLNLGYIEDNKTYERVFYSDDFKQIMFAPKKSPKFYDDIVKNSIRLIKANTGYDIQYSVFKDGNTNKITRISFSITPHCFRGFHQGLKSLPAIYDND
;
A
#
# COMPACT_ATOMS: atom_id res chain seq x y z
N MET A 1 -0.99 0.48 -26.48
CA MET A 1 -1.17 -0.43 -25.33
C MET A 1 -1.92 0.34 -24.27
N LYS A 2 -3.25 0.12 -24.13
CA LYS A 2 -4.05 0.75 -23.06
C LYS A 2 -3.68 0.08 -21.74
N ILE A 3 -2.85 0.73 -20.95
CA ILE A 3 -2.61 0.29 -19.59
C ILE A 3 -3.87 0.66 -18.81
N LEU A 4 -4.70 -0.34 -18.50
CA LEU A 4 -5.88 -0.20 -17.65
C LEU A 4 -5.42 0.04 -16.20
N TYR A 5 -5.14 1.29 -15.86
CA TYR A 5 -4.80 1.73 -14.49
C TYR A 5 -6.06 1.88 -13.61
N GLY A 6 -7.01 1.00 -13.74
CA GLY A 6 -8.23 1.04 -12.94
C GLY A 6 -8.37 -0.09 -11.93
N GLN A 7 -7.29 -0.86 -11.68
CA GLN A 7 -7.39 -1.98 -10.75
C GLN A 7 -6.69 -1.68 -9.42
N PRO A 8 -7.40 -1.90 -8.33
CA PRO A 8 -6.83 -1.68 -7.02
C PRO A 8 -5.70 -2.69 -6.79
N ILE A 9 -4.60 -2.24 -6.24
CA ILE A 9 -3.58 -2.89 -5.39
C ILE A 9 -3.27 -4.39 -5.66
N ILE A 10 -4.19 -5.12 -6.20
CA ILE A 10 -4.15 -6.52 -6.57
C ILE A 10 -4.06 -6.50 -8.09
N GLY A 11 -2.92 -6.88 -8.65
CA GLY A 11 -2.57 -6.71 -10.06
C GLY A 11 -3.61 -7.24 -11.06
N SER A 12 -3.30 -7.14 -12.33
CA SER A 12 -4.17 -7.41 -13.49
C SER A 12 -4.91 -8.77 -13.47
N ASP A 13 -4.48 -9.70 -12.63
CA ASP A 13 -4.98 -11.07 -12.62
C ASP A 13 -6.14 -11.31 -11.65
N VAL A 14 -6.50 -10.32 -10.84
CA VAL A 14 -7.58 -10.43 -9.84
C VAL A 14 -8.53 -9.25 -9.94
N ARG A 15 -9.82 -9.52 -10.09
CA ARG A 15 -10.90 -8.53 -10.11
C ARG A 15 -11.69 -8.58 -8.81
N LEU A 16 -11.95 -7.42 -8.22
CA LEU A 16 -12.86 -7.29 -7.07
C LEU A 16 -14.29 -7.25 -7.55
N ILE A 17 -15.14 -8.14 -7.01
CA ILE A 17 -16.58 -8.14 -7.32
C ILE A 17 -17.25 -6.89 -6.77
N LYS A 18 -16.84 -6.45 -5.59
CA LYS A 18 -17.36 -5.25 -4.91
C LYS A 18 -16.22 -4.34 -4.45
N PRO A 19 -15.69 -3.48 -5.30
CA PRO A 19 -14.56 -2.61 -4.93
C PRO A 19 -14.81 -1.75 -3.69
N LYS A 20 -16.07 -1.39 -3.41
CA LYS A 20 -16.42 -0.47 -2.31
C LYS A 20 -16.03 -1.00 -0.94
N ASP A 21 -16.07 -2.29 -0.72
CA ASP A 21 -15.86 -2.90 0.60
C ASP A 21 -14.38 -3.07 0.92
N PHE A 22 -13.53 -3.29 -0.10
CA PHE A 22 -12.07 -3.45 0.05
C PHE A 22 -11.37 -2.17 0.53
N PHE A 23 -11.98 -1.04 0.34
CA PHE A 23 -11.35 0.26 0.53
C PHE A 23 -11.75 0.97 1.82
N GLY A 24 -12.60 0.33 2.60
CA GLY A 24 -12.92 0.76 3.95
C GLY A 24 -11.81 0.53 4.98
N PHE A 25 -10.60 0.12 4.55
CA PHE A 25 -9.49 -0.05 5.48
C PHE A 25 -9.12 1.27 6.14
N SER A 26 -9.04 1.24 7.47
CA SER A 26 -8.51 2.34 8.26
C SER A 26 -7.04 2.59 7.93
N LEU A 27 -6.47 3.63 8.50
CA LEU A 27 -5.03 3.91 8.36
C LEU A 27 -4.19 2.76 8.93
N GLU A 28 -4.57 2.27 10.11
CA GLU A 28 -3.89 1.18 10.82
C GLU A 28 -3.98 -0.12 10.03
N GLU A 29 -5.17 -0.47 9.56
CA GLU A 29 -5.39 -1.66 8.74
C GLU A 29 -4.55 -1.65 7.45
N GLN A 30 -4.40 -0.48 6.82
CA GLN A 30 -3.54 -0.32 5.64
C GLN A 30 -2.07 -0.54 5.98
N LYS A 31 -1.60 -0.01 7.11
CA LYS A 31 -0.22 -0.24 7.60
C LYS A 31 0.02 -1.72 7.88
N ILE A 32 -0.88 -2.37 8.62
CA ILE A 32 -0.79 -3.81 8.93
C ILE A 32 -0.75 -4.65 7.66
N PHE A 33 -1.66 -4.40 6.73
CA PHE A 33 -1.69 -5.13 5.45
C PHE A 33 -0.39 -5.00 4.67
N CYS A 34 0.19 -3.80 4.63
CA CYS A 34 1.46 -3.56 3.95
C CYS A 34 2.63 -4.24 4.68
N ALA A 35 2.64 -4.21 6.01
CA ALA A 35 3.66 -4.86 6.82
C ALA A 35 3.63 -6.39 6.65
N LEU A 36 2.46 -7.00 6.69
CA LEU A 36 2.30 -8.43 6.40
C LEU A 36 2.83 -8.81 5.01
N ARG A 37 2.57 -7.96 4.00
CA ARG A 37 3.12 -8.18 2.65
C ARG A 37 4.63 -8.09 2.58
N SER A 38 5.27 -7.26 3.39
CA SER A 38 6.73 -7.09 3.37
C SER A 38 7.48 -8.30 3.92
N VAL A 39 6.83 -9.10 4.74
CA VAL A 39 7.41 -10.29 5.40
C VAL A 39 6.85 -11.61 4.85
N ILE A 40 6.24 -11.57 3.67
CA ILE A 40 5.68 -12.77 3.05
C ILE A 40 6.79 -13.75 2.64
N ASN A 41 6.61 -15.01 3.00
CA ASN A 41 7.40 -16.10 2.43
C ASN A 41 6.89 -16.39 1.00
N PRO A 42 7.73 -16.29 -0.03
CA PRO A 42 7.30 -16.47 -1.42
C PRO A 42 6.92 -17.91 -1.78
N ILE A 43 7.30 -18.90 -0.97
CA ILE A 43 7.07 -20.33 -1.27
C ILE A 43 5.63 -20.73 -0.93
N ASP A 44 5.17 -20.38 0.28
CA ASP A 44 3.88 -20.79 0.82
C ASP A 44 2.89 -19.63 1.02
N LEU A 45 3.30 -18.41 0.68
CA LEU A 45 2.53 -17.17 0.83
C LEU A 45 2.12 -16.89 2.28
N THR A 46 2.87 -17.41 3.25
CA THR A 46 2.66 -17.10 4.66
C THR A 46 3.42 -15.86 5.09
N ALA A 47 2.84 -15.13 6.02
CA ALA A 47 3.52 -14.07 6.75
C ALA A 47 3.40 -14.37 8.24
N ASN A 48 4.54 -14.60 8.89
CA ASN A 48 4.65 -14.83 10.32
C ASN A 48 5.43 -13.68 10.93
N ILE A 49 4.83 -12.96 11.87
CA ILE A 49 5.49 -11.82 12.49
C ILE A 49 5.13 -11.69 13.96
N GLN A 50 6.13 -11.44 14.78
CA GLN A 50 5.92 -11.17 16.19
C GLN A 50 5.19 -9.82 16.37
N ILE A 51 4.24 -9.77 17.30
CA ILE A 51 3.42 -8.59 17.53
C ILE A 51 4.25 -7.33 17.81
N LYS A 52 5.36 -7.46 18.55
CA LYS A 52 6.28 -6.35 18.84
C LYS A 52 6.91 -5.79 17.57
N ASN A 53 7.35 -6.69 16.65
CA ASN A 53 7.94 -6.28 15.38
C ASN A 53 6.91 -5.64 14.46
N LEU A 54 5.70 -6.18 14.41
CA LEU A 54 4.60 -5.60 13.64
C LEU A 54 4.18 -4.24 14.20
N SER A 55 4.14 -4.09 15.54
CA SER A 55 3.87 -2.82 16.22
C SER A 55 4.90 -1.76 15.84
N PHE A 56 6.18 -2.12 15.86
CA PHE A 56 7.27 -1.24 15.43
C PHE A 56 7.16 -0.86 13.95
N LEU A 57 6.98 -1.84 13.05
CA LEU A 57 6.84 -1.61 11.60
C LEU A 57 5.65 -0.71 11.26
N CYS A 58 4.56 -0.84 11.99
CA CYS A 58 3.34 -0.05 11.75
C CYS A 58 3.34 1.29 12.50
N ASN A 59 4.26 1.48 13.44
CA ASN A 59 4.23 2.59 14.40
C ASN A 59 2.86 2.70 15.11
N LEU A 60 2.44 1.58 15.72
CA LEU A 60 1.18 1.43 16.43
C LEU A 60 1.43 0.81 17.82
N SER A 61 0.60 1.14 18.81
CA SER A 61 0.60 0.40 20.07
C SER A 61 0.13 -1.04 19.87
N VAL A 62 0.54 -1.94 20.77
CA VAL A 62 0.15 -3.36 20.69
C VAL A 62 -1.37 -3.53 20.77
N GLU A 63 -2.05 -2.73 21.58
CA GLU A 63 -3.51 -2.75 21.74
C GLU A 63 -4.20 -2.33 20.44
N SER A 64 -3.80 -1.18 19.86
CA SER A 64 -4.35 -0.68 18.60
C SER A 64 -4.11 -1.68 17.47
N LEU A 65 -2.91 -2.28 17.44
CA LEU A 65 -2.54 -3.27 16.44
C LEU A 65 -3.43 -4.51 16.49
N ARG A 66 -3.69 -5.06 17.71
CA ARG A 66 -4.57 -6.23 17.87
C ARG A 66 -5.97 -5.94 17.34
N GLY A 67 -6.59 -4.86 17.79
CA GLY A 67 -7.93 -4.47 17.34
C GLY A 67 -8.00 -4.32 15.83
N SER A 68 -7.06 -3.57 15.25
CA SER A 68 -7.01 -3.32 13.81
C SER A 68 -6.70 -4.58 13.00
N PHE A 69 -5.87 -5.51 13.53
CA PHE A 69 -5.59 -6.79 12.86
C PHE A 69 -6.88 -7.64 12.75
N PHE A 70 -7.61 -7.83 13.83
CA PHE A 70 -8.85 -8.62 13.78
C PHE A 70 -9.91 -7.96 12.91
N THR A 71 -10.02 -6.63 12.94
CA THR A 71 -10.92 -5.90 12.05
C THR A 71 -10.52 -6.06 10.58
N LEU A 72 -9.23 -6.05 10.27
CA LEU A 72 -8.71 -6.32 8.94
C LEU A 72 -9.06 -7.74 8.47
N ILE A 73 -8.88 -8.75 9.33
CA ILE A 73 -9.24 -10.13 9.02
C ILE A 73 -10.75 -10.25 8.74
N ASP A 74 -11.60 -9.69 9.61
CA ASP A 74 -13.05 -9.71 9.42
C ASP A 74 -13.45 -9.04 8.10
N LYS A 75 -12.93 -7.85 7.82
CA LYS A 75 -13.19 -7.16 6.55
C LYS A 75 -12.75 -7.96 5.34
N THR A 76 -11.55 -8.55 5.39
CA THR A 76 -11.01 -9.32 4.26
C THR A 76 -11.72 -10.63 4.04
N SER A 77 -12.28 -11.25 5.09
CA SER A 77 -13.07 -12.48 4.99
C SER A 77 -14.38 -12.30 4.22
N LYS A 78 -14.94 -11.08 4.26
CA LYS A 78 -16.17 -10.68 3.58
C LYS A 78 -15.96 -10.24 2.13
N LEU A 79 -14.70 -10.15 1.70
CA LEU A 79 -14.37 -9.74 0.34
C LEU A 79 -14.38 -10.93 -0.59
N ASP A 80 -15.12 -10.77 -1.66
CA ASP A 80 -15.21 -11.74 -2.73
C ASP A 80 -14.33 -11.28 -3.89
N LEU A 81 -13.21 -11.97 -4.10
CA LEU A 81 -12.31 -11.73 -5.21
C LEU A 81 -12.57 -12.75 -6.29
N ILE A 82 -12.51 -12.32 -7.54
CA ILE A 82 -12.52 -13.22 -8.69
C ILE A 82 -11.17 -13.14 -9.38
N SER A 83 -10.52 -14.29 -9.53
CA SER A 83 -9.30 -14.43 -10.34
C SER A 83 -9.60 -14.23 -11.82
N ALA A 84 -8.56 -14.04 -12.63
CA ALA A 84 -8.68 -13.94 -14.09
C ALA A 84 -9.39 -15.15 -14.71
N ASN A 85 -9.29 -16.32 -14.07
CA ASN A 85 -9.91 -17.58 -14.50
C ASN A 85 -11.35 -17.76 -13.94
N GLY A 86 -11.96 -16.72 -13.38
CA GLY A 86 -13.32 -16.77 -12.84
C GLY A 86 -13.46 -17.49 -11.49
N LYS A 87 -12.36 -17.92 -10.86
CA LYS A 87 -12.42 -18.61 -9.56
C LYS A 87 -12.50 -17.60 -8.41
N HIS A 88 -13.37 -17.87 -7.45
CA HIS A 88 -13.43 -17.14 -6.19
C HIS A 88 -12.15 -17.34 -5.39
N CYS A 89 -11.69 -16.29 -4.76
CA CYS A 89 -10.52 -16.31 -3.92
C CYS A 89 -10.61 -15.33 -2.74
N LYS A 90 -9.89 -15.66 -1.68
CA LYS A 90 -9.80 -14.84 -0.47
C LYS A 90 -8.48 -14.09 -0.45
N ILE A 91 -8.44 -12.96 0.25
CA ILE A 91 -7.18 -12.25 0.52
C ILE A 91 -6.34 -13.08 1.49
N PHE A 92 -6.93 -13.49 2.60
CA PHE A 92 -6.33 -14.42 3.54
C PHE A 92 -7.10 -15.73 3.54
N GLU A 93 -6.43 -16.84 3.27
CA GLU A 93 -7.00 -18.19 3.39
C GLU A 93 -7.04 -18.62 4.86
N LYS A 94 -6.02 -18.27 5.61
CA LYS A 94 -5.89 -18.57 7.04
C LYS A 94 -5.34 -17.35 7.78
N SER A 95 -5.73 -17.20 9.03
CA SER A 95 -5.18 -16.21 9.96
C SER A 95 -5.20 -16.78 11.36
N ASN A 96 -4.15 -16.53 12.12
CA ASN A 96 -4.02 -16.95 13.50
C ASN A 96 -3.27 -15.91 14.32
N TYR A 97 -3.61 -15.80 15.59
CA TYR A 97 -2.84 -15.10 16.58
C TYR A 97 -2.56 -16.03 17.75
N ASP A 98 -1.31 -16.43 17.89
CA ASP A 98 -0.87 -17.22 19.03
C ASP A 98 -0.57 -16.27 20.21
N THR A 99 -1.43 -16.31 21.21
CA THR A 99 -1.30 -15.46 22.40
C THR A 99 -0.12 -15.83 23.28
N LYS A 100 0.38 -17.08 23.21
CA LYS A 100 1.52 -17.53 24.03
C LYS A 100 2.85 -17.05 23.45
N SER A 101 3.05 -17.21 22.17
CA SER A 101 4.26 -16.78 21.48
C SER A 101 4.20 -15.32 21.02
N GLY A 102 3.02 -14.73 20.96
CA GLY A 102 2.79 -13.38 20.48
C GLY A 102 2.97 -13.22 18.97
N PHE A 103 2.76 -14.29 18.19
CA PHE A 103 2.88 -14.23 16.73
C PHE A 103 1.52 -14.05 16.04
N PHE A 104 1.50 -13.18 15.06
CA PHE A 104 0.48 -13.13 14.01
C PHE A 104 0.94 -13.94 12.82
N SER A 105 0.05 -14.83 12.35
CA SER A 105 0.27 -15.64 11.15
C SER A 105 -0.88 -15.45 10.19
N VAL A 106 -0.59 -15.17 8.93
CA VAL A 106 -1.58 -15.16 7.85
C VAL A 106 -1.06 -15.93 6.65
N THR A 107 -1.96 -16.64 5.97
CA THR A 107 -1.67 -17.25 4.66
C THR A 107 -2.47 -16.47 3.62
N PHE A 108 -1.80 -15.86 2.67
CA PHE A 108 -2.47 -15.17 1.56
C PHE A 108 -3.06 -16.16 0.55
N GLY A 109 -4.12 -15.75 -0.10
CA GLY A 109 -4.76 -16.56 -1.13
C GLY A 109 -3.84 -16.84 -2.32
N LYS A 110 -3.78 -18.10 -2.75
CA LYS A 110 -2.93 -18.53 -3.88
C LYS A 110 -3.18 -17.77 -5.17
N CYS A 111 -4.40 -17.29 -5.39
CA CYS A 111 -4.75 -16.44 -6.53
C CYS A 111 -4.00 -15.10 -6.56
N LEU A 112 -3.46 -14.65 -5.41
CA LEU A 112 -2.71 -13.42 -5.28
C LEU A 112 -1.21 -13.59 -5.53
N ASN A 113 -0.72 -14.82 -5.76
CA ASN A 113 0.70 -15.16 -5.85
C ASN A 113 1.45 -14.21 -6.81
N ASN A 114 1.02 -14.11 -8.05
CA ASN A 114 1.69 -13.29 -9.05
C ASN A 114 1.76 -11.81 -8.65
N VAL A 115 0.69 -11.32 -8.00
CA VAL A 115 0.61 -9.92 -7.56
C VAL A 115 1.51 -9.66 -6.36
N LEU A 116 1.49 -10.57 -5.39
CA LEU A 116 2.27 -10.43 -4.17
C LEU A 116 3.77 -10.50 -4.48
N LEU A 117 4.19 -11.46 -5.28
CA LEU A 117 5.61 -11.66 -5.62
C LEU A 117 6.16 -10.55 -6.52
N ARG A 118 5.39 -10.09 -7.52
CA ARG A 118 5.82 -8.96 -8.37
C ARG A 118 6.07 -7.69 -7.56
N THR A 119 5.28 -7.48 -6.51
CA THR A 119 5.34 -6.25 -5.71
C THR A 119 6.16 -6.42 -4.44
N GLN A 120 6.62 -7.62 -4.09
CA GLN A 120 7.41 -7.86 -2.88
C GLN A 120 8.70 -7.02 -2.86
N LYS A 121 9.39 -6.90 -3.99
CA LYS A 121 10.59 -6.06 -4.11
C LYS A 121 10.34 -4.58 -3.82
N CYS A 122 9.11 -4.11 -4.03
CA CYS A 122 8.70 -2.73 -3.77
C CYS A 122 8.31 -2.48 -2.30
N PHE A 123 8.10 -3.54 -1.53
CA PHE A 123 7.74 -3.50 -0.11
C PHE A 123 8.89 -4.02 0.75
N SER A 124 10.05 -3.38 0.65
CA SER A 124 11.16 -3.61 1.57
C SER A 124 10.82 -3.09 2.98
N ASN A 125 11.56 -3.56 3.98
CA ASN A 125 11.44 -3.04 5.34
C ASN A 125 11.62 -1.52 5.40
N TYR A 126 12.47 -0.98 4.53
CA TYR A 126 12.67 0.47 4.38
C TYR A 126 11.39 1.18 3.89
N SER A 127 10.75 0.68 2.84
CA SER A 127 9.49 1.24 2.35
C SER A 127 8.39 1.16 3.40
N MET A 128 8.37 0.09 4.20
CA MET A 128 7.43 -0.06 5.31
C MET A 128 7.69 0.94 6.42
N PHE A 129 8.95 1.15 6.79
CA PHE A 129 9.31 2.15 7.77
C PHE A 129 8.88 3.55 7.34
N LEU A 130 9.12 3.93 6.08
CA LEU A 130 8.65 5.21 5.54
C LEU A 130 7.12 5.32 5.57
N MET A 131 6.43 4.25 5.16
CA MET A 131 4.96 4.20 5.17
C MET A 131 4.37 4.34 6.57
N SER A 132 5.02 3.76 7.58
CA SER A 132 4.54 3.81 8.96
C SER A 132 4.47 5.25 9.52
N ARG A 133 5.29 6.14 9.00
CA ARG A 133 5.33 7.57 9.39
C ARG A 133 4.19 8.39 8.77
N LEU A 134 3.55 7.88 7.73
CA LEU A 134 2.44 8.58 7.09
C LEU A 134 1.18 8.52 7.96
N THR A 135 0.57 9.67 8.20
CA THR A 135 -0.60 9.84 9.07
C THR A 135 -1.92 9.93 8.30
N SER A 136 -1.89 9.77 6.99
CA SER A 136 -3.07 9.82 6.13
C SER A 136 -3.19 8.57 5.28
N LYS A 137 -4.39 7.96 5.28
CA LYS A 137 -4.71 6.84 4.39
C LYS A 137 -4.51 7.16 2.91
N TYR A 138 -4.73 8.41 2.52
CA TYR A 138 -4.52 8.86 1.14
C TYR A 138 -3.02 9.03 0.82
N ALA A 139 -2.23 9.51 1.78
CA ALA A 139 -0.78 9.57 1.62
C ALA A 139 -0.16 8.16 1.48
N ILE A 140 -0.62 7.18 2.26
CA ILE A 140 -0.19 5.78 2.11
C ILE A 140 -0.57 5.25 0.73
N ARG A 141 -1.80 5.49 0.25
CA ARG A 141 -2.25 5.03 -1.08
C ARG A 141 -1.41 5.63 -2.20
N LEU A 142 -1.19 6.94 -2.14
CA LEU A 142 -0.38 7.64 -3.13
C LEU A 142 1.07 7.16 -3.11
N PHE A 143 1.67 7.01 -1.93
CA PHE A 143 3.03 6.51 -1.80
C PHE A 143 3.18 5.07 -2.32
N ARG A 144 2.22 4.20 -2.01
CA ARG A 144 2.18 2.83 -2.57
C ARG A 144 2.03 2.83 -4.08
N LEU A 145 1.25 3.74 -4.63
CA LEU A 145 1.13 3.89 -6.08
C LEU A 145 2.50 4.19 -6.69
N PHE A 146 3.30 5.05 -6.07
CA PHE A 146 4.66 5.35 -6.53
C PHE A 146 5.60 4.15 -6.38
N LEU A 147 5.57 3.45 -5.25
CA LEU A 147 6.36 2.23 -5.04
C LEU A 147 6.03 1.11 -6.05
N ASN A 148 4.78 0.99 -6.48
CA ASN A 148 4.34 -0.03 -7.43
C ASN A 148 4.79 0.27 -8.88
N LEU A 149 5.45 1.39 -9.16
CA LEU A 149 5.90 1.77 -10.49
C LEU A 149 7.18 1.04 -10.95
N GLY A 150 7.68 0.11 -10.16
CA GLY A 150 8.87 -0.68 -10.42
C GLY A 150 10.08 -0.27 -9.60
N TYR A 151 11.25 -0.74 -9.98
CA TYR A 151 12.50 -0.38 -9.32
C TYR A 151 12.75 1.12 -9.47
N ILE A 152 12.84 1.82 -8.34
CA ILE A 152 13.07 3.26 -8.29
C ILE A 152 14.53 3.46 -7.86
N GLU A 153 15.32 4.04 -8.76
CA GLU A 153 16.71 4.40 -8.49
C GLU A 153 16.75 5.75 -7.75
N ASP A 154 17.66 5.85 -6.80
CA ASP A 154 17.88 7.07 -6.04
C ASP A 154 18.33 8.24 -6.94
N ASN A 155 17.83 9.43 -6.65
CA ASN A 155 18.11 10.67 -7.39
C ASN A 155 17.73 10.66 -8.89
N LYS A 156 16.95 9.66 -9.34
CA LYS A 156 16.41 9.63 -10.69
C LYS A 156 14.96 10.07 -10.69
N THR A 157 14.61 10.97 -11.59
CA THR A 157 13.25 11.48 -11.74
C THR A 157 12.41 10.56 -12.61
N TYR A 158 11.22 10.25 -12.16
CA TYR A 158 10.23 9.42 -12.84
C TYR A 158 8.97 10.22 -13.10
N GLU A 159 8.47 10.15 -14.31
CA GLU A 159 7.21 10.79 -14.66
C GLU A 159 6.09 9.76 -14.78
N ARG A 160 4.92 10.13 -14.28
CA ARG A 160 3.71 9.31 -14.37
C ARG A 160 2.50 10.19 -14.64
N VAL A 161 1.70 9.76 -15.60
CA VAL A 161 0.47 10.45 -16.01
C VAL A 161 -0.72 9.51 -15.80
N PHE A 162 -1.76 10.00 -15.19
CA PHE A 162 -3.01 9.30 -14.98
C PHE A 162 -4.18 10.11 -15.54
N TYR A 163 -5.18 9.42 -16.07
CA TYR A 163 -6.46 10.05 -16.31
C TYR A 163 -7.13 10.40 -14.99
N SER A 164 -7.80 11.55 -14.93
CA SER A 164 -8.41 12.09 -13.71
C SER A 164 -9.35 11.09 -13.02
N ASP A 165 -10.23 10.45 -13.79
CA ASP A 165 -11.25 9.58 -13.25
C ASP A 165 -10.62 8.26 -12.74
N ASP A 166 -9.65 7.70 -13.46
CA ASP A 166 -8.88 6.52 -13.02
C ASP A 166 -8.09 6.82 -11.75
N PHE A 167 -7.44 7.98 -11.69
CA PHE A 167 -6.70 8.40 -10.52
C PHE A 167 -7.59 8.57 -9.29
N LYS A 168 -8.76 9.19 -9.44
CA LYS A 168 -9.75 9.29 -8.37
C LYS A 168 -10.22 7.92 -7.88
N GLN A 169 -10.41 6.96 -8.78
CA GLN A 169 -10.74 5.58 -8.41
C GLN A 169 -9.60 4.92 -7.63
N ILE A 170 -8.36 5.03 -8.11
CA ILE A 170 -7.17 4.48 -7.42
C ILE A 170 -7.02 5.08 -6.02
N MET A 171 -7.25 6.38 -5.89
CA MET A 171 -7.17 7.08 -4.61
C MET A 171 -8.41 6.87 -3.72
N PHE A 172 -9.48 6.25 -4.26
CA PHE A 172 -10.78 6.11 -3.58
C PHE A 172 -11.29 7.46 -3.08
N ALA A 173 -11.25 8.42 -3.97
CA ALA A 173 -11.79 9.74 -3.71
C ALA A 173 -13.30 9.64 -3.42
N PRO A 174 -13.82 10.39 -2.46
CA PRO A 174 -15.26 10.53 -2.29
C PRO A 174 -15.88 10.99 -3.60
N LYS A 175 -17.04 10.41 -3.97
CA LYS A 175 -17.73 10.74 -5.23
C LYS A 175 -18.00 12.23 -5.42
N LYS A 176 -18.21 12.97 -4.32
CA LYS A 176 -18.41 14.41 -4.27
C LYS A 176 -17.26 15.06 -3.49
N SER A 177 -16.12 15.23 -4.12
CA SER A 177 -14.98 15.95 -3.54
C SER A 177 -14.51 17.02 -4.54
N PRO A 178 -15.13 18.20 -4.55
CA PRO A 178 -14.76 19.27 -5.48
C PRO A 178 -13.30 19.73 -5.30
N LYS A 179 -12.81 19.65 -4.08
CA LYS A 179 -11.42 20.02 -3.72
C LYS A 179 -10.46 18.81 -3.63
N PHE A 180 -10.75 17.73 -4.35
CA PHE A 180 -9.95 16.49 -4.28
C PHE A 180 -8.45 16.73 -4.51
N TYR A 181 -8.09 17.53 -5.50
CA TYR A 181 -6.70 17.79 -5.82
C TYR A 181 -6.03 18.70 -4.79
N ASP A 182 -6.72 19.70 -4.29
CA ASP A 182 -6.17 20.65 -3.32
C ASP A 182 -6.11 20.04 -1.92
N ASP A 183 -7.17 19.40 -1.45
CA ASP A 183 -7.26 18.92 -0.09
C ASP A 183 -6.60 17.54 0.08
N ILE A 184 -6.82 16.63 -0.87
CA ILE A 184 -6.37 15.24 -0.72
C ILE A 184 -4.99 15.06 -1.36
N VAL A 185 -4.82 15.41 -2.64
CA VAL A 185 -3.58 15.12 -3.36
C VAL A 185 -2.44 16.00 -2.83
N LYS A 186 -2.65 17.30 -2.75
CA LYS A 186 -1.64 18.26 -2.26
C LYS A 186 -1.19 17.95 -0.82
N ASN A 187 -2.14 17.65 0.09
CA ASN A 187 -1.81 17.27 1.46
C ASN A 187 -1.09 15.91 1.53
N SER A 188 -1.47 14.95 0.69
CA SER A 188 -0.79 13.65 0.62
C SER A 188 0.66 13.81 0.17
N ILE A 189 0.91 14.63 -0.87
CA ILE A 189 2.26 14.93 -1.35
C ILE A 189 3.08 15.61 -0.25
N ARG A 190 2.53 16.61 0.43
CA ARG A 190 3.20 17.29 1.54
C ARG A 190 3.63 16.31 2.65
N LEU A 191 2.75 15.38 3.04
CA LEU A 191 3.06 14.36 4.03
C LEU A 191 4.14 13.39 3.55
N ILE A 192 4.10 12.97 2.29
CA ILE A 192 5.11 12.08 1.72
C ILE A 192 6.47 12.79 1.68
N LYS A 193 6.56 13.99 1.15
CA LYS A 193 7.81 14.78 1.11
C LYS A 193 8.41 14.94 2.51
N ALA A 194 7.60 15.30 3.50
CA ALA A 194 8.05 15.52 4.87
C ALA A 194 8.58 14.26 5.58
N ASN A 195 8.10 13.06 5.19
CA ASN A 195 8.36 11.82 5.94
C ASN A 195 9.19 10.78 5.19
N THR A 196 9.38 10.92 3.88
CA THR A 196 9.97 9.83 3.07
C THR A 196 11.19 10.25 2.25
N GLY A 197 11.55 11.53 2.22
CA GLY A 197 12.64 12.04 1.38
C GLY A 197 12.35 12.01 -0.13
N TYR A 198 11.12 11.68 -0.54
CA TYR A 198 10.73 11.78 -1.94
C TYR A 198 10.40 13.23 -2.28
N ASP A 199 11.04 13.78 -3.32
CA ASP A 199 10.56 15.01 -3.94
C ASP A 199 9.49 14.66 -4.97
N ILE A 200 8.32 15.30 -4.83
CA ILE A 200 7.17 15.03 -5.68
C ILE A 200 6.60 16.36 -6.12
N GLN A 201 6.52 16.53 -7.43
CA GLN A 201 5.80 17.62 -8.06
C GLN A 201 4.62 17.06 -8.83
N TYR A 202 3.56 17.84 -9.01
CA TYR A 202 2.43 17.41 -9.81
C TYR A 202 1.84 18.57 -10.59
N SER A 203 1.25 18.24 -11.73
CA SER A 203 0.53 19.17 -12.60
C SER A 203 -0.82 18.58 -12.98
N VAL A 204 -1.83 19.40 -13.09
CA VAL A 204 -3.16 19.00 -13.58
C VAL A 204 -3.40 19.61 -14.95
N PHE A 205 -3.94 18.82 -15.86
CA PHE A 205 -4.32 19.23 -17.19
C PHE A 205 -5.84 19.34 -17.27
N LYS A 206 -6.31 20.49 -17.74
CA LYS A 206 -7.71 20.79 -17.88
C LYS A 206 -8.13 20.71 -19.35
N ASP A 207 -9.39 20.35 -19.57
CA ASP A 207 -10.04 20.52 -20.86
C ASP A 207 -10.27 22.03 -21.11
N GLY A 208 -9.92 22.50 -22.31
CA GLY A 208 -10.00 23.92 -22.65
C GLY A 208 -11.41 24.49 -22.65
N ASN A 209 -12.42 23.65 -22.92
CA ASN A 209 -13.81 24.10 -23.05
C ASN A 209 -14.57 24.00 -21.71
N THR A 210 -14.30 22.97 -20.92
CA THR A 210 -15.08 22.68 -19.71
C THR A 210 -14.37 23.00 -18.40
N ASN A 211 -13.10 23.39 -18.44
CA ASN A 211 -12.24 23.55 -17.27
C ASN A 211 -12.13 22.28 -16.39
N LYS A 212 -12.65 21.16 -16.88
CA LYS A 212 -12.60 19.88 -16.17
C LYS A 212 -11.19 19.31 -16.21
N ILE A 213 -10.66 18.88 -15.05
CA ILE A 213 -9.38 18.19 -15.01
C ILE A 213 -9.52 16.83 -15.70
N THR A 214 -8.72 16.61 -16.74
CA THR A 214 -8.72 15.39 -17.55
C THR A 214 -7.56 14.46 -17.18
N ARG A 215 -6.41 15.02 -16.79
CA ARG A 215 -5.20 14.26 -16.44
C ARG A 215 -4.46 14.89 -15.28
N ILE A 216 -3.68 14.07 -14.56
CA ILE A 216 -2.71 14.50 -13.56
C ILE A 216 -1.37 13.86 -13.90
N SER A 217 -0.30 14.64 -13.86
CA SER A 217 1.07 14.17 -14.01
C SER A 217 1.82 14.34 -12.70
N PHE A 218 2.66 13.36 -12.37
CA PHE A 218 3.58 13.40 -11.24
C PHE A 218 5.01 13.27 -11.75
N SER A 219 5.89 14.13 -11.23
CA SER A 219 7.34 14.02 -11.33
C SER A 219 7.86 13.62 -9.95
N ILE A 220 8.53 12.46 -9.85
CA ILE A 220 8.86 11.80 -8.58
C ILE A 220 10.36 11.55 -8.55
N THR A 221 11.06 12.16 -7.62
CA THR A 221 12.50 11.94 -7.40
C THR A 221 12.72 11.43 -5.98
N PRO A 222 13.09 10.15 -5.79
CA PRO A 222 13.47 9.64 -4.48
C PRO A 222 14.85 10.18 -4.11
N HIS A 223 15.02 10.63 -2.88
CA HIS A 223 16.30 11.00 -2.32
C HIS A 223 16.64 10.06 -1.15
N CYS A 224 17.76 9.37 -1.26
CA CYS A 224 18.22 8.54 -0.17
C CYS A 224 18.61 9.41 1.02
N PHE A 225 17.96 9.26 2.14
CA PHE A 225 18.40 9.86 3.39
C PHE A 225 19.73 9.18 3.80
N ARG A 226 20.86 9.84 3.52
CA ARG A 226 22.21 9.31 3.92
C ARG A 226 22.32 8.96 5.42
N GLY A 227 21.49 9.58 6.28
CA GLY A 227 21.43 9.24 7.71
C GLY A 227 20.66 7.96 8.04
N PHE A 228 19.96 7.36 7.09
CA PHE A 228 19.07 6.23 7.34
C PHE A 228 19.77 4.87 7.37
N HIS A 229 20.95 4.73 6.72
CA HIS A 229 21.74 3.50 6.83
C HIS A 229 22.18 3.19 8.26
N GLN A 230 22.26 4.20 9.13
CA GLN A 230 22.53 3.99 10.55
C GLN A 230 21.29 3.53 11.32
N GLY A 231 20.09 4.01 10.97
CA GLY A 231 18.82 3.59 11.57
C GLY A 231 18.36 2.19 11.16
N LEU A 232 18.70 1.75 9.92
CA LEU A 232 18.37 0.40 9.45
C LEU A 232 19.21 -0.69 10.17
N LYS A 233 20.41 -0.37 10.65
CA LYS A 233 21.22 -1.28 11.46
C LYS A 233 20.63 -1.53 12.85
N SER A 234 19.72 -0.69 13.31
CA SER A 234 18.98 -0.86 14.58
C SER A 234 17.61 -1.51 14.41
N LEU A 235 17.19 -1.85 13.18
CA LEU A 235 16.00 -2.68 12.97
C LEU A 235 16.34 -4.07 13.51
N PRO A 236 15.52 -4.62 14.43
CA PRO A 236 15.70 -6.01 14.85
C PRO A 236 15.71 -6.87 13.59
N ALA A 237 16.66 -7.80 13.50
CA ALA A 237 16.74 -8.77 12.44
C ALA A 237 15.40 -9.52 12.41
N ILE A 238 14.53 -9.21 11.45
CA ILE A 238 13.20 -9.80 11.34
C ILE A 238 13.31 -11.24 10.81
N TYR A 239 14.52 -11.66 10.45
CA TYR A 239 14.83 -12.91 9.76
C TYR A 239 15.82 -13.81 10.49
N ASP A 240 16.22 -13.55 11.73
CA ASP A 240 16.97 -14.54 12.51
C ASP A 240 15.97 -15.60 13.01
N ASN A 241 15.61 -16.50 12.11
CA ASN A 241 15.11 -17.82 12.43
C ASN A 241 16.22 -18.80 12.02
N ASP A 242 17.12 -19.09 12.92
CA ASP A 242 17.81 -20.38 12.97
C ASP A 242 16.88 -21.46 13.54
#